data_23485f26764f11eb2b6ecb2abd1e29c8
#
_entry.id   23485f26764f11eb2b6ecb2abd1e29c8
#
_cell.length_a   1.000
_cell.length_b   1.000
_cell.length_c   1.000
_cell.angle_alpha   90.00
_cell.angle_beta   90.00
_cell.angle_gamma   90.00
#
_symmetry.space_group_name_H-M   'P 1'
#
loop_
_entity.id
_entity.type
_entity.pdbx_description
1 polymer ?
#
loop_
_entity_poly.entity_id
_entity_poly.type
_entity_poly.pdbx_seq_one_letter_code
_entity_poly.pdbx_strand_id
1 'polypeptide(L)'
;MPKTKLQGIVFGLLMSITMAYGMGVYNVALKSGGLSAMTNRVFGDALLETAYMWIFVFLFSNLWGNRLGHALASKLVRPEDNPFVDVVLRSACTVLVMCPTMSAVAAVLFSVLLGGGSWSQLPAYWVGTLLKNFPMALLWNLFAAGPVSRLLFRRLFRRQLAAA
;
A
#
# COMPACT_ATOMS: atom_id res chain seq x y z
N MET A 1 -16.28 5.77 -8.69
CA MET A 1 -16.16 4.64 -7.75
C MET A 1 -16.56 3.36 -8.48
N PRO A 2 -15.97 2.19 -8.20
CA PRO A 2 -16.36 0.94 -8.82
C PRO A 2 -17.82 0.60 -8.48
N LYS A 3 -18.60 0.26 -9.52
CA LYS A 3 -20.03 -0.09 -9.40
C LYS A 3 -20.26 -1.61 -9.46
N THR A 4 -19.32 -2.37 -10.04
CA THR A 4 -19.39 -3.82 -10.20
C THR A 4 -18.27 -4.52 -9.42
N LYS A 5 -18.45 -5.81 -9.11
CA LYS A 5 -17.41 -6.63 -8.44
C LYS A 5 -16.10 -6.65 -9.24
N LEU A 6 -16.19 -6.78 -10.58
CA LEU A 6 -15.02 -6.78 -11.44
C LEU A 6 -14.28 -5.43 -11.42
N GLN A 7 -15.01 -4.31 -11.45
CA GLN A 7 -14.43 -2.97 -11.30
C GLN A 7 -13.74 -2.81 -9.94
N GLY A 8 -14.30 -3.39 -8.88
CA GLY A 8 -13.68 -3.41 -7.54
C GLY A 8 -12.36 -4.17 -7.52
N ILE A 9 -12.31 -5.35 -8.16
CA ILE A 9 -11.09 -6.16 -8.27
C ILE A 9 -10.01 -5.41 -9.05
N VAL A 10 -10.36 -4.84 -10.21
CA VAL A 10 -9.40 -4.07 -11.03
C VAL A 10 -8.88 -2.84 -10.28
N PHE A 11 -9.76 -2.12 -9.58
CA PHE A 11 -9.34 -1.00 -8.75
C PHE A 11 -8.40 -1.43 -7.61
N GLY A 12 -8.72 -2.52 -6.93
CA GLY A 12 -7.87 -3.11 -5.89
C GLY A 12 -6.50 -3.54 -6.42
N LEU A 13 -6.47 -4.11 -7.63
CA LEU A 13 -5.22 -4.51 -8.30
C LEU A 13 -4.35 -3.29 -8.64
N LEU A 14 -4.93 -2.24 -9.24
CA LEU A 14 -4.23 -0.99 -9.52
C LEU A 14 -3.66 -0.36 -8.25
N MET A 15 -4.45 -0.33 -7.19
CA MET A 15 -4.04 0.19 -5.90
C MET A 15 -2.88 -0.62 -5.30
N SER A 16 -2.97 -1.96 -5.36
CA SER A 16 -1.93 -2.85 -4.82
C SER A 16 -0.60 -2.70 -5.56
N ILE A 17 -0.62 -2.64 -6.89
CA ILE A 17 0.58 -2.43 -7.69
C ILE A 17 1.21 -1.06 -7.39
N THR A 18 0.39 0.00 -7.36
CA THR A 18 0.88 1.36 -7.11
C THR A 18 1.47 1.50 -5.70
N MET A 19 0.83 0.87 -4.69
CA MET A 19 1.33 0.83 -3.33
C MET A 19 2.63 0.03 -3.22
N ALA A 20 2.67 -1.17 -3.81
CA ALA A 20 3.85 -2.03 -3.77
C ALA A 20 5.06 -1.34 -4.43
N TYR A 21 4.86 -0.70 -5.57
CA TYR A 21 5.93 0.00 -6.28
C TYR A 21 6.49 1.18 -5.47
N GLY A 22 5.63 2.07 -4.96
CA GLY A 22 6.10 3.22 -4.20
C GLY A 22 6.80 2.83 -2.90
N MET A 23 6.27 1.83 -2.20
CA MET A 23 6.92 1.30 -1.00
C MET A 23 8.21 0.54 -1.33
N GLY A 24 8.25 -0.17 -2.47
CA GLY A 24 9.46 -0.81 -3.01
C GLY A 24 10.57 0.20 -3.27
N VAL A 25 10.28 1.28 -4.00
CA VAL A 25 11.25 2.37 -4.24
C VAL A 25 11.79 2.92 -2.92
N TYR A 26 10.93 3.20 -1.97
CA TYR A 26 11.35 3.71 -0.66
C TYR A 26 12.23 2.72 0.11
N ASN A 27 11.84 1.45 0.19
CA ASN A 27 12.60 0.44 0.92
C ASN A 27 13.94 0.11 0.26
N VAL A 28 13.98 0.03 -1.07
CA VAL A 28 15.23 -0.18 -1.82
C VAL A 28 16.16 1.02 -1.65
N ALA A 29 15.64 2.26 -1.70
CA ALA A 29 16.43 3.46 -1.44
C ALA A 29 17.05 3.45 -0.04
N LEU A 30 16.28 3.07 0.99
CA LEU A 30 16.81 2.96 2.36
C LEU A 30 17.92 1.91 2.49
N LYS A 31 17.80 0.78 1.80
CA LYS A 31 18.83 -0.27 1.77
C LYS A 31 20.11 0.18 1.02
N SER A 32 19.97 1.06 0.02
CA SER A 32 21.07 1.57 -0.80
C SER A 32 21.84 2.73 -0.19
N GLY A 33 21.54 3.13 1.05
CA GLY A 33 22.21 4.23 1.74
C GLY A 33 21.33 5.44 2.01
N GLY A 34 20.02 5.32 1.84
CA GLY A 34 19.03 6.36 2.11
C GLY A 34 18.63 7.16 0.88
N LEU A 35 17.72 8.11 1.12
CA LEU A 35 17.15 8.94 0.04
C LEU A 35 18.19 9.85 -0.65
N SER A 36 19.27 10.19 0.05
CA SER A 36 20.38 10.99 -0.52
C SER A 36 21.26 10.22 -1.49
N ALA A 37 21.25 8.87 -1.44
CA ALA A 37 22.02 7.99 -2.32
C ALA A 37 21.18 7.38 -3.46
N MET A 38 20.05 8.01 -3.82
CA MET A 38 19.17 7.51 -4.88
C MET A 38 19.87 7.49 -6.25
N THR A 39 19.77 6.34 -6.91
CA THR A 39 20.23 6.13 -8.29
C THR A 39 19.09 5.57 -9.13
N ASN A 40 19.21 5.66 -10.47
CA ASN A 40 18.22 5.07 -11.37
C ASN A 40 18.03 3.56 -11.19
N ARG A 41 19.04 2.87 -10.67
CA ARG A 41 18.99 1.44 -10.35
C ARG A 41 17.91 1.12 -9.30
N VAL A 42 17.68 2.02 -8.34
CA VAL A 42 16.66 1.85 -7.30
C VAL A 42 15.28 1.62 -7.91
N PHE A 43 14.93 2.31 -8.99
CA PHE A 43 13.64 2.13 -9.67
C PHE A 43 13.52 0.77 -10.36
N GLY A 44 14.60 0.27 -10.94
CA GLY A 44 14.65 -1.07 -11.54
C GLY A 44 14.53 -2.17 -10.51
N ASP A 45 15.31 -2.08 -9.42
CA ASP A 45 15.27 -3.04 -8.32
C ASP A 45 13.89 -3.04 -7.62
N ALA A 46 13.26 -1.87 -7.48
CA ALA A 46 11.90 -1.72 -6.97
C ALA A 46 10.84 -2.39 -7.87
N LEU A 47 11.03 -2.38 -9.20
CA LEU A 47 10.13 -3.11 -10.11
C LEU A 47 10.20 -4.62 -9.88
N LEU A 48 11.40 -5.17 -9.69
CA LEU A 48 11.59 -6.58 -9.38
C LEU A 48 10.94 -6.94 -8.03
N GLU A 49 11.12 -6.09 -7.01
CA GLU A 49 10.46 -6.27 -5.71
C GLU A 49 8.93 -6.18 -5.84
N THR A 50 8.43 -5.26 -6.65
CA THR A 50 7.00 -5.11 -6.92
C THR A 50 6.42 -6.35 -7.60
N ALA A 51 7.16 -7.02 -8.49
CA ALA A 51 6.68 -8.17 -9.26
C ALA A 51 6.15 -9.32 -8.40
N TYR A 52 6.57 -9.44 -7.15
CA TYR A 52 6.03 -10.44 -6.20
C TYR A 52 5.31 -9.80 -5.00
N MET A 53 5.69 -8.60 -4.56
CA MET A 53 5.08 -7.97 -3.38
C MET A 53 3.64 -7.52 -3.61
N TRP A 54 3.24 -7.13 -4.83
CA TRP A 54 1.87 -6.72 -5.11
C TRP A 54 0.85 -7.82 -4.84
N ILE A 55 1.26 -9.10 -5.01
CA ILE A 55 0.41 -10.27 -4.73
C ILE A 55 0.03 -10.30 -3.25
N PHE A 56 1.01 -10.11 -2.35
CA PHE A 56 0.76 -10.05 -0.90
C PHE A 56 -0.12 -8.85 -0.54
N VAL A 57 0.15 -7.67 -1.12
CA VAL A 57 -0.67 -6.47 -0.89
C VAL A 57 -2.11 -6.72 -1.32
N PHE A 58 -2.31 -7.28 -2.51
CA PHE A 58 -3.64 -7.59 -3.04
C PHE A 58 -4.36 -8.65 -2.20
N LEU A 59 -3.67 -9.72 -1.84
CA LEU A 59 -4.22 -10.80 -1.03
C LEU A 59 -4.68 -10.30 0.34
N PHE A 60 -3.79 -9.66 1.09
CA PHE A 60 -4.11 -9.19 2.44
C PHE A 60 -5.10 -8.03 2.46
N SER A 61 -5.09 -7.16 1.45
CA SER A 61 -6.11 -6.12 1.34
C SER A 61 -7.52 -6.69 1.16
N ASN A 62 -7.66 -7.79 0.41
CA ASN A 62 -8.95 -8.45 0.20
C ASN A 62 -9.35 -9.35 1.38
N LEU A 63 -8.39 -10.01 2.05
CA LEU A 63 -8.68 -10.88 3.20
C LEU A 63 -9.22 -10.06 4.38
N TRP A 64 -8.48 -9.05 4.83
CA TRP A 64 -8.88 -8.27 6.00
C TRP A 64 -8.63 -6.76 5.90
N GLY A 65 -7.63 -6.31 5.12
CA GLY A 65 -7.20 -4.92 5.10
C GLY A 65 -8.32 -3.95 4.79
N ASN A 66 -9.05 -4.18 3.69
CA ASN A 66 -10.18 -3.34 3.30
C ASN A 66 -11.34 -3.46 4.29
N ARG A 67 -11.66 -4.67 4.77
CA ARG A 67 -12.77 -4.90 5.70
C ARG A 67 -12.53 -4.19 7.02
N LEU A 68 -11.38 -4.40 7.65
CA LEU A 68 -11.01 -3.77 8.92
C LEU A 68 -10.79 -2.27 8.76
N GLY A 69 -10.11 -1.84 7.69
CA GLY A 69 -9.92 -0.42 7.38
C GLY A 69 -11.24 0.33 7.23
N HIS A 70 -12.20 -0.24 6.49
CA HIS A 70 -13.53 0.35 6.34
C HIS A 70 -14.35 0.30 7.65
N ALA A 71 -14.26 -0.79 8.42
CA ALA A 71 -14.93 -0.90 9.72
C ALA A 71 -14.41 0.12 10.74
N LEU A 72 -13.10 0.39 10.76
CA LEU A 72 -12.51 1.43 11.58
C LEU A 72 -12.93 2.83 11.10
N ALA A 73 -12.85 3.07 9.80
CA ALA A 73 -13.23 4.35 9.21
C ALA A 73 -14.70 4.68 9.45
N SER A 74 -15.60 3.71 9.33
CA SER A 74 -17.04 3.93 9.57
C SER A 74 -17.39 4.34 10.99
N LYS A 75 -16.50 4.06 11.97
CA LYS A 75 -16.66 4.53 13.35
C LYS A 75 -16.14 5.95 13.57
N LEU A 76 -15.26 6.42 12.72
CA LEU A 76 -14.59 7.73 12.84
C LEU A 76 -15.20 8.79 11.93
N VAL A 77 -15.68 8.40 10.74
CA VAL A 77 -16.30 9.30 9.75
C VAL A 77 -17.72 9.64 10.20
N ARG A 78 -18.02 10.93 10.25
CA ARG A 78 -19.37 11.45 10.52
C ARG A 78 -20.06 11.82 9.21
N PRO A 79 -21.42 11.72 9.15
CA PRO A 79 -22.18 12.10 7.94
C PRO A 79 -21.99 13.57 7.51
N GLU A 80 -21.61 14.42 8.46
CA GLU A 80 -21.38 15.85 8.27
C GLU A 80 -19.97 16.21 7.79
N ASP A 81 -19.06 15.21 7.75
CA ASP A 81 -17.66 15.43 7.40
C ASP A 81 -17.50 15.80 5.92
N ASN A 82 -16.56 16.70 5.64
CA ASN A 82 -16.18 17.04 4.28
C ASN A 82 -15.72 15.77 3.52
N PRO A 83 -16.10 15.60 2.23
CA PRO A 83 -15.66 14.47 1.40
C PRO A 83 -14.14 14.22 1.39
N PHE A 84 -13.34 15.27 1.57
CA PHE A 84 -11.90 15.16 1.69
C PHE A 84 -11.49 14.46 2.99
N VAL A 85 -12.11 14.83 4.12
CA VAL A 85 -11.87 14.21 5.43
C VAL A 85 -12.25 12.73 5.41
N ASP A 86 -13.38 12.37 4.79
CA ASP A 86 -13.78 10.97 4.59
C ASP A 86 -12.72 10.16 3.83
N VAL A 87 -12.19 10.71 2.74
CA VAL A 87 -11.12 10.05 1.96
C VAL A 87 -9.85 9.88 2.78
N VAL A 88 -9.45 10.91 3.53
CA VAL A 88 -8.25 10.87 4.38
C VAL A 88 -8.39 9.85 5.50
N LEU A 89 -9.51 9.85 6.22
CA LEU A 89 -9.77 8.92 7.32
C LEU A 89 -9.83 7.47 6.85
N ARG A 90 -10.52 7.19 5.73
CA ARG A 90 -10.55 5.84 5.15
C ARG A 90 -9.18 5.36 4.71
N SER A 91 -8.39 6.24 4.10
CA SER A 91 -7.02 5.92 3.70
C SER A 91 -6.14 5.67 4.92
N ALA A 92 -6.21 6.52 5.94
CA ALA A 92 -5.45 6.36 7.18
C ALA A 92 -5.80 5.06 7.91
N CYS A 93 -7.09 4.74 8.05
CA CYS A 93 -7.55 3.49 8.67
C CYS A 93 -7.08 2.25 7.90
N THR A 94 -7.12 2.31 6.56
CA THR A 94 -6.62 1.20 5.73
C THR A 94 -5.11 1.03 5.90
N VAL A 95 -4.34 2.10 5.91
CA VAL A 95 -2.88 2.06 6.13
C VAL A 95 -2.56 1.57 7.54
N LEU A 96 -3.33 1.98 8.56
CA LEU A 96 -3.16 1.54 9.94
C LEU A 96 -3.27 0.01 10.09
N VAL A 97 -4.13 -0.63 9.30
CA VAL A 97 -4.30 -2.09 9.29
C VAL A 97 -3.27 -2.76 8.38
N MET A 98 -3.05 -2.21 7.20
CA MET A 98 -2.21 -2.84 6.18
C MET A 98 -0.71 -2.68 6.45
N CYS A 99 -0.28 -1.55 7.01
CA CYS A 99 1.14 -1.29 7.25
C CYS A 99 1.78 -2.27 8.25
N PRO A 100 1.17 -2.58 9.41
CA PRO A 100 1.69 -3.64 10.29
C PRO A 100 1.77 -5.01 9.60
N THR A 101 0.73 -5.36 8.84
CA THR A 101 0.68 -6.64 8.10
C THR A 101 1.80 -6.72 7.07
N MET A 102 1.94 -5.73 6.23
CA MET A 102 2.96 -5.71 5.17
C MET A 102 4.38 -5.57 5.75
N SER A 103 4.54 -4.84 6.86
CA SER A 103 5.82 -4.77 7.58
C SER A 103 6.23 -6.12 8.17
N ALA A 104 5.27 -6.93 8.64
CA ALA A 104 5.55 -8.30 9.09
C ALA A 104 5.99 -9.18 7.91
N VAL A 105 5.27 -9.12 6.78
CA VAL A 105 5.66 -9.85 5.55
C VAL A 105 7.06 -9.44 5.10
N ALA A 106 7.35 -8.14 5.06
CA ALA A 106 8.66 -7.62 4.68
C ALA A 106 9.76 -8.06 5.65
N ALA A 107 9.52 -8.03 6.96
CA ALA A 107 10.46 -8.49 7.98
C ALA A 107 10.78 -9.98 7.80
N VAL A 108 9.77 -10.83 7.56
CA VAL A 108 9.99 -12.25 7.31
C VAL A 108 10.77 -12.47 6.01
N LEU A 109 10.32 -11.90 4.91
CA LEU A 109 10.95 -12.13 3.60
C LEU A 109 12.35 -11.55 3.52
N PHE A 110 12.53 -10.28 3.84
CA PHE A 110 13.80 -9.59 3.58
C PHE A 110 14.80 -9.69 4.72
N SER A 111 14.35 -9.74 5.97
CA SER A 111 15.28 -9.77 7.10
C SER A 111 15.63 -11.21 7.50
N VAL A 112 14.68 -12.14 7.47
CA VAL A 112 14.91 -13.51 7.91
C VAL A 112 15.24 -14.42 6.74
N LEU A 113 14.36 -14.54 5.73
CA LEU A 113 14.54 -15.54 4.66
C LEU A 113 15.64 -15.16 3.67
N LEU A 114 15.67 -13.91 3.21
CA LEU A 114 16.67 -13.45 2.24
C LEU A 114 17.90 -12.85 2.91
N GLY A 115 17.75 -12.24 4.08
CA GLY A 115 18.82 -11.60 4.83
C GLY A 115 19.58 -12.52 5.79
N GLY A 116 19.14 -13.78 5.97
CA GLY A 116 19.77 -14.74 6.89
C GLY A 116 19.69 -14.35 8.37
N GLY A 117 18.78 -13.44 8.71
CA GLY A 117 18.58 -12.98 10.09
C GLY A 117 17.95 -14.06 10.99
N SER A 118 18.15 -13.91 12.29
CA SER A 118 17.58 -14.85 13.28
C SER A 118 16.08 -14.60 13.49
N TRP A 119 15.31 -15.70 13.57
CA TRP A 119 13.90 -15.69 13.93
C TRP A 119 13.62 -15.02 15.29
N SER A 120 14.57 -15.12 16.22
CA SER A 120 14.45 -14.49 17.54
C SER A 120 14.40 -12.95 17.47
N GLN A 121 14.95 -12.35 16.42
CA GLN A 121 14.94 -10.90 16.21
C GLN A 121 13.80 -10.41 15.34
N LEU A 122 12.89 -11.30 14.91
CA LEU A 122 11.75 -10.95 14.06
C LEU A 122 10.89 -9.81 14.62
N PRO A 123 10.54 -9.75 15.93
CA PRO A 123 9.79 -8.64 16.49
C PRO A 123 10.50 -7.28 16.33
N ALA A 124 11.82 -7.25 16.51
CA ALA A 124 12.61 -6.03 16.35
C ALA A 124 12.65 -5.58 14.88
N TYR A 125 12.84 -6.52 13.94
CA TYR A 125 12.77 -6.23 12.51
C TYR A 125 11.40 -5.72 12.09
N TRP A 126 10.33 -6.33 12.61
CA TRP A 126 8.96 -5.93 12.33
C TRP A 126 8.67 -4.51 12.83
N VAL A 127 8.95 -4.22 14.10
CA VAL A 127 8.73 -2.89 14.68
C VAL A 127 9.58 -1.83 13.97
N GLY A 128 10.86 -2.11 13.71
CA GLY A 128 11.75 -1.21 12.99
C GLY A 128 11.26 -0.92 11.56
N THR A 129 10.77 -1.93 10.86
CA THR A 129 10.20 -1.78 9.51
C THR A 129 8.88 -1.01 9.55
N LEU A 130 8.01 -1.31 10.52
CA LEU A 130 6.74 -0.63 10.71
C LEU A 130 6.92 0.88 10.93
N LEU A 131 7.80 1.27 11.87
CA LEU A 131 8.02 2.67 12.19
C LEU A 131 8.59 3.48 11.01
N LYS A 132 9.46 2.88 10.20
CA LYS A 132 10.00 3.51 8.98
C LYS A 132 8.94 3.62 7.89
N ASN A 133 8.15 2.56 7.68
CA ASN A 133 7.24 2.46 6.56
C ASN A 133 5.92 3.19 6.79
N PHE A 134 5.45 3.33 8.04
CA PHE A 134 4.14 3.88 8.33
C PHE A 134 3.92 5.32 7.80
N PRO A 135 4.82 6.30 8.09
CA PRO A 135 4.65 7.66 7.58
C PRO A 135 4.66 7.70 6.04
N MET A 136 5.59 6.97 5.43
CA MET A 136 5.70 6.94 3.97
C MET A 136 4.50 6.25 3.32
N ALA A 137 4.01 5.13 3.89
CA ALA A 137 2.84 4.43 3.40
C ALA A 137 1.59 5.32 3.43
N LEU A 138 1.43 6.11 4.50
CA LEU A 138 0.31 7.04 4.63
C LEU A 138 0.38 8.15 3.58
N LEU A 139 1.52 8.82 3.47
CA LEU A 139 1.73 9.89 2.50
C LEU A 139 1.59 9.37 1.07
N TRP A 140 2.21 8.23 0.75
CA TRP A 140 2.12 7.62 -0.57
C TRP A 140 0.69 7.21 -0.93
N ASN A 141 -0.05 6.65 0.01
CA ASN A 141 -1.46 6.29 -0.20
C ASN A 141 -2.31 7.53 -0.53
N LEU A 142 -2.17 8.61 0.25
CA LEU A 142 -2.97 9.81 0.10
C LEU A 142 -2.64 10.60 -1.16
N PHE A 143 -1.34 10.83 -1.43
CA PHE A 143 -0.91 11.77 -2.46
C PHE A 143 -0.56 11.13 -3.80
N ALA A 144 -0.22 9.85 -3.83
CA ALA A 144 0.19 9.15 -5.05
C ALA A 144 -0.72 7.97 -5.38
N ALA A 145 -0.73 6.91 -4.57
CA ALA A 145 -1.41 5.66 -4.91
C ALA A 145 -2.93 5.85 -5.09
N GLY A 146 -3.58 6.58 -4.20
CA GLY A 146 -5.00 6.89 -4.30
C GLY A 146 -5.37 7.66 -5.56
N PRO A 147 -4.79 8.84 -5.81
CA PRO A 147 -5.06 9.63 -7.02
C PRO A 147 -4.70 8.90 -8.31
N VAL A 148 -3.53 8.26 -8.39
CA VAL A 148 -3.06 7.54 -9.59
C VAL A 148 -3.98 6.38 -9.91
N SER A 149 -4.34 5.55 -8.93
CA SER A 149 -5.24 4.41 -9.13
C SER A 149 -6.62 4.86 -9.59
N ARG A 150 -7.16 5.97 -9.05
CA ARG A 150 -8.43 6.54 -9.49
C ARG A 150 -8.36 7.08 -10.93
N LEU A 151 -7.25 7.72 -11.29
CA LEU A 151 -7.03 8.26 -12.63
C LEU A 151 -6.93 7.13 -13.65
N LEU A 152 -6.14 6.09 -13.37
CA LEU A 152 -6.02 4.92 -14.22
C LEU A 152 -7.35 4.18 -14.35
N PHE A 153 -8.06 3.98 -13.24
CA PHE A 153 -9.38 3.34 -13.24
C PHE A 153 -10.38 4.12 -14.10
N ARG A 154 -10.43 5.46 -13.97
CA ARG A 154 -11.32 6.29 -14.80
C ARG A 154 -10.97 6.21 -16.28
N ARG A 155 -9.69 6.12 -16.64
CA ARG A 155 -9.25 5.96 -18.03
C ARG A 155 -9.66 4.59 -18.59
N LEU A 156 -9.44 3.52 -17.84
CA LEU A 156 -9.78 2.13 -18.24
C LEU A 156 -11.29 1.94 -18.44
N PHE A 157 -12.09 2.48 -17.53
CA PHE A 157 -13.54 2.30 -17.54
C PHE A 157 -14.31 3.54 -18.04
N ARG A 158 -13.64 4.44 -18.79
CA ARG A 158 -14.24 5.70 -19.27
C ARG A 158 -15.57 5.48 -20.03
N ARG A 159 -15.61 4.49 -20.93
CA ARG A 159 -16.83 4.18 -21.72
C ARG A 159 -17.97 3.67 -20.84
N GLN A 160 -17.68 2.79 -19.89
CA GLN A 160 -18.70 2.21 -19.00
C GLN A 160 -19.20 3.22 -17.95
N LEU A 161 -18.34 4.14 -17.52
CA LEU A 161 -18.71 5.20 -16.56
C LEU A 161 -19.51 6.33 -17.21
N ALA A 162 -19.38 6.52 -18.53
CA ALA A 162 -20.15 7.51 -19.29
C ALA A 162 -21.54 6.98 -19.70
N ALA A 163 -21.72 5.67 -19.73
CA ALA A 163 -22.97 5.01 -20.12
C ALA A 163 -23.88 4.65 -18.92
N ALA A 164 -23.47 4.99 -17.69
CA ALA A 164 -24.14 4.67 -16.43
C ALA A 164 -24.35 5.91 -15.56
#